data_95f518f3ba489d7b7052b1aef2d13113
#
_entry.id   95f518f3ba489d7b7052b1aef2d13113
#
_cell.length_a   1.000
_cell.length_b   1.000
_cell.length_c   1.000
_cell.angle_alpha   90.00
_cell.angle_beta   90.00
_cell.angle_gamma   90.00
#
_symmetry.space_group_name_H-M   'P 1'
#
loop_
_entity.id
_entity.type
_entity.pdbx_description
1 polymer ?
#
loop_
_entity_poly.entity_id
_entity_poly.type
_entity_poly.pdbx_seq_one_letter_code
_entity_poly.pdbx_strand_id
1 'polypeptide(L)'
;MLTALGAAVIAAVASLFGVTLGALLEPLKLNAARRAKQRQERADRCAGLIEAATRARKHIMDLNVIHRRMTLGEEQETDAQRAVEFEDGYYTARTEMRTFYGLLIMSGPDELVEQAKLLRKAEEDLHHTRFELDAGGEFRRMHLPAPVREATVACERAIEEFALVARKHTS
;
A
#
# COMPACT_ATOMS: atom_id res chain seq x y z
N MET A 1 17.72 -31.55 -61.34
CA MET A 1 17.10 -30.21 -61.31
C MET A 1 15.79 -30.13 -60.52
N LEU A 2 14.94 -31.13 -60.56
CA LEU A 2 13.62 -31.14 -59.80
C LEU A 2 13.78 -31.13 -58.27
N THR A 3 14.83 -31.69 -57.69
CA THR A 3 15.07 -31.72 -56.23
C THR A 3 15.47 -30.36 -55.66
N ALA A 4 16.21 -29.54 -56.41
CA ALA A 4 16.62 -28.21 -55.97
C ALA A 4 15.44 -27.22 -55.98
N LEU A 5 14.51 -27.32 -56.91
CA LEU A 5 13.30 -26.51 -56.97
C LEU A 5 12.34 -26.85 -55.80
N GLY A 6 12.20 -28.15 -55.47
CA GLY A 6 11.38 -28.59 -54.33
C GLY A 6 11.91 -28.08 -53.00
N ALA A 7 13.23 -28.11 -52.79
CA ALA A 7 13.85 -27.59 -51.59
C ALA A 7 13.66 -26.05 -51.43
N ALA A 8 13.78 -25.30 -52.52
CA ALA A 8 13.58 -23.86 -52.53
C ALA A 8 12.12 -23.47 -52.21
N VAL A 9 11.14 -24.20 -52.72
CA VAL A 9 9.71 -23.95 -52.43
C VAL A 9 9.39 -24.27 -50.97
N ILE A 10 9.91 -25.36 -50.43
CA ILE A 10 9.71 -25.71 -49.01
C ILE A 10 10.34 -24.64 -48.11
N ALA A 11 11.55 -24.17 -48.43
CA ALA A 11 12.20 -23.10 -47.65
C ALA A 11 11.45 -21.79 -47.72
N ALA A 12 10.90 -21.39 -48.86
CA ALA A 12 10.11 -20.19 -49.04
C ALA A 12 8.78 -20.26 -48.24
N VAL A 13 8.11 -21.42 -48.30
CA VAL A 13 6.87 -21.64 -47.54
C VAL A 13 7.13 -21.62 -46.02
N ALA A 14 8.17 -22.28 -45.55
CA ALA A 14 8.57 -22.29 -44.15
C ALA A 14 8.95 -20.89 -43.66
N SER A 15 9.64 -20.09 -44.47
CA SER A 15 9.97 -18.70 -44.17
C SER A 15 8.71 -17.82 -44.08
N LEU A 16 7.77 -17.96 -45.00
CA LEU A 16 6.49 -17.23 -44.99
C LEU A 16 5.65 -17.61 -43.75
N PHE A 17 5.56 -18.88 -43.39
CA PHE A 17 4.91 -19.33 -42.17
C PHE A 17 5.60 -18.79 -40.92
N GLY A 18 6.91 -18.75 -40.87
CA GLY A 18 7.69 -18.19 -39.76
C GLY A 18 7.42 -16.71 -39.57
N VAL A 19 7.40 -15.91 -40.62
CA VAL A 19 7.12 -14.47 -40.59
C VAL A 19 5.68 -14.21 -40.21
N THR A 20 4.72 -14.93 -40.76
CA THR A 20 3.29 -14.73 -40.44
C THR A 20 2.95 -15.14 -39.01
N LEU A 21 3.53 -16.26 -38.52
CA LEU A 21 3.38 -16.67 -37.13
C LEU A 21 4.04 -15.65 -36.17
N GLY A 22 5.21 -15.15 -36.50
CA GLY A 22 5.91 -14.11 -35.75
C GLY A 22 5.06 -12.82 -35.62
N ALA A 23 4.52 -12.34 -36.73
CA ALA A 23 3.70 -11.16 -36.78
C ALA A 23 2.37 -11.32 -36.00
N LEU A 24 1.79 -12.52 -35.96
CA LEU A 24 0.59 -12.81 -35.16
C LEU A 24 0.86 -12.95 -33.66
N LEU A 25 2.04 -13.44 -33.28
CA LEU A 25 2.43 -13.65 -31.89
C LEU A 25 2.95 -12.36 -31.21
N GLU A 26 3.49 -11.43 -31.99
CA GLU A 26 4.05 -10.18 -31.47
C GLU A 26 3.04 -9.31 -30.71
N PRO A 27 1.82 -9.03 -31.21
CA PRO A 27 0.82 -8.26 -30.50
C PRO A 27 0.33 -8.99 -29.22
N LEU A 28 0.31 -10.34 -29.23
CA LEU A 28 -0.08 -11.11 -28.04
C LEU A 28 1.00 -11.00 -26.95
N LYS A 29 2.30 -11.07 -27.32
CA LYS A 29 3.40 -10.85 -26.38
C LYS A 29 3.41 -9.44 -25.82
N LEU A 30 3.19 -8.42 -26.64
CA LEU A 30 3.11 -7.04 -26.23
C LEU A 30 1.93 -6.79 -25.27
N ASN A 31 0.77 -7.36 -25.55
CA ASN A 31 -0.39 -7.25 -24.67
C ASN A 31 -0.18 -7.99 -23.34
N ALA A 32 0.45 -9.16 -23.35
CA ALA A 32 0.83 -9.88 -22.14
C ALA A 32 1.83 -9.09 -21.30
N ALA A 33 2.86 -8.53 -21.92
CA ALA A 33 3.84 -7.68 -21.25
C ALA A 33 3.22 -6.42 -20.65
N ARG A 34 2.32 -5.74 -21.38
CA ARG A 34 1.57 -4.58 -20.86
C ARG A 34 0.71 -4.93 -19.63
N ARG A 35 -0.01 -6.07 -19.71
CA ARG A 35 -0.81 -6.55 -18.58
C ARG A 35 0.05 -6.90 -17.36
N ALA A 36 1.19 -7.55 -17.57
CA ALA A 36 2.12 -7.86 -16.50
C ALA A 36 2.68 -6.59 -15.85
N LYS A 37 3.07 -5.59 -16.66
CA LYS A 37 3.52 -4.29 -16.16
C LYS A 37 2.43 -3.58 -15.35
N GLN A 38 1.19 -3.55 -15.84
CA GLN A 38 0.07 -2.92 -15.11
C GLN A 38 -0.23 -3.62 -13.77
N ARG A 39 -0.12 -4.96 -13.72
CA ARG A 39 -0.26 -5.70 -12.45
C ARG A 39 0.85 -5.36 -11.48
N GLN A 40 2.10 -5.30 -11.96
CA GLN A 40 3.25 -4.95 -11.14
C GLN A 40 3.11 -3.53 -10.58
N GLU A 41 2.80 -2.55 -11.42
CA GLU A 41 2.57 -1.16 -10.98
C GLU A 41 1.46 -1.05 -9.94
N ARG A 42 0.40 -1.83 -10.09
CA ARG A 42 -0.69 -1.91 -9.10
C ARG A 42 -0.22 -2.53 -7.80
N ALA A 43 0.55 -3.62 -7.87
CA ALA A 43 1.12 -4.26 -6.69
C ALA A 43 2.03 -3.31 -5.92
N ASP A 44 2.88 -2.55 -6.61
CA ASP A 44 3.77 -1.57 -6.01
C ASP A 44 2.99 -0.45 -5.30
N ARG A 45 1.89 0.04 -5.90
CA ARG A 45 1.01 1.06 -5.30
C ARG A 45 0.29 0.53 -4.06
N CYS A 46 -0.20 -0.71 -4.10
CA CYS A 46 -0.83 -1.34 -2.95
C CYS A 46 0.17 -1.56 -1.81
N ALA A 47 1.37 -2.05 -2.13
CA ALA A 47 2.44 -2.24 -1.15
C ALA A 47 2.85 -0.91 -0.51
N GLY A 48 3.03 0.15 -1.32
CA GLY A 48 3.34 1.49 -0.83
C GLY A 48 2.26 2.06 0.08
N LEU A 49 0.97 1.85 -0.24
CA LEU A 49 -0.13 2.30 0.63
C LEU A 49 -0.13 1.55 1.98
N ILE A 50 0.07 0.23 1.97
CA ILE A 50 0.15 -0.61 3.18
C ILE A 50 1.33 -0.16 4.06
N GLU A 51 2.50 0.02 3.46
CA GLU A 51 3.71 0.44 4.16
C GLU A 51 3.54 1.82 4.80
N ALA A 52 3.02 2.79 4.04
CA ALA A 52 2.77 4.14 4.53
C ALA A 52 1.73 4.15 5.68
N ALA A 53 0.64 3.38 5.55
CA ALA A 53 -0.36 3.24 6.61
C ALA A 53 0.20 2.60 7.88
N THR A 54 1.03 1.58 7.73
CA THR A 54 1.69 0.91 8.85
C THR A 54 2.64 1.85 9.58
N ARG A 55 3.43 2.65 8.84
CA ARG A 55 4.31 3.67 9.42
C ARG A 55 3.51 4.77 10.12
N ALA A 56 2.45 5.28 9.50
CA ALA A 56 1.60 6.29 10.11
C ALA A 56 1.01 5.79 11.44
N ARG A 57 0.44 4.57 11.46
CA ARG A 57 -0.08 3.94 12.68
C ARG A 57 1.00 3.83 13.76
N LYS A 58 2.21 3.37 13.41
CA LYS A 58 3.31 3.25 14.36
C LYS A 58 3.67 4.59 14.99
N HIS A 59 3.87 5.63 14.18
CA HIS A 59 4.25 6.94 14.66
C HIS A 59 3.19 7.56 15.59
N ILE A 60 1.89 7.39 15.26
CA ILE A 60 0.80 7.85 16.14
C ILE A 60 0.82 7.12 17.49
N MET A 61 1.06 5.81 17.49
CA MET A 61 1.17 5.05 18.74
C MET A 61 2.34 5.52 19.60
N ASP A 62 3.51 5.68 18.98
CA ASP A 62 4.72 6.15 19.66
C ASP A 62 4.51 7.55 20.22
N LEU A 63 3.85 8.44 19.46
CA LEU A 63 3.48 9.79 19.88
C LEU A 63 2.54 9.78 21.10
N ASN A 64 1.48 8.95 21.06
CA ASN A 64 0.55 8.82 22.19
C ASN A 64 1.27 8.32 23.47
N VAL A 65 2.24 7.41 23.34
CA VAL A 65 3.04 6.93 24.49
C VAL A 65 3.86 8.08 25.11
N ILE A 66 4.50 8.90 24.28
CA ILE A 66 5.28 10.04 24.74
C ILE A 66 4.37 11.08 25.42
N HIS A 67 3.28 11.49 24.77
CA HIS A 67 2.33 12.45 25.34
C HIS A 67 1.78 11.98 26.68
N ARG A 68 1.49 10.69 26.80
CA ARG A 68 1.04 10.12 28.07
C ARG A 68 2.10 10.24 29.16
N ARG A 69 3.38 9.92 28.88
CA ARG A 69 4.48 10.07 29.86
C ARG A 69 4.62 11.52 30.31
N MET A 70 4.62 12.47 29.34
CA MET A 70 4.67 13.90 29.63
C MET A 70 3.51 14.33 30.56
N THR A 71 2.30 13.88 30.29
CA THR A 71 1.12 14.21 31.11
C THR A 71 1.20 13.63 32.53
N LEU A 72 1.84 12.47 32.69
CA LEU A 72 2.04 11.84 34.02
C LEU A 72 3.24 12.39 34.80
N GLY A 73 4.02 13.31 34.22
CA GLY A 73 5.26 13.81 34.81
C GLY A 73 6.38 12.77 34.82
N GLU A 74 6.29 11.74 33.99
CA GLU A 74 7.29 10.68 33.76
C GLU A 74 8.17 10.99 32.54
N GLU A 75 8.27 12.25 32.15
CA GLU A 75 8.99 12.73 30.99
C GLU A 75 10.48 12.38 31.06
N GLN A 76 11.02 11.91 29.93
CA GLN A 76 12.45 11.68 29.74
C GLN A 76 13.05 12.87 28.96
N GLU A 77 14.33 13.16 29.20
CA GLU A 77 15.04 14.29 28.56
C GLU A 77 14.94 14.30 27.02
N THR A 78 14.80 13.14 26.41
CA THR A 78 14.71 12.99 24.94
C THR A 78 13.28 12.95 24.41
N ASP A 79 12.25 12.96 25.26
CA ASP A 79 10.87 12.75 24.83
C ASP A 79 10.36 13.90 23.96
N ALA A 80 10.71 15.15 24.26
CA ALA A 80 10.31 16.30 23.45
C ALA A 80 10.87 16.22 22.02
N GLN A 81 12.14 15.87 21.86
CA GLN A 81 12.76 15.67 20.55
C GLN A 81 12.14 14.50 19.79
N ARG A 82 11.93 13.37 20.46
CA ARG A 82 11.29 12.18 19.86
C ARG A 82 9.85 12.44 19.45
N ALA A 83 9.10 13.27 20.18
CA ALA A 83 7.76 13.67 19.80
C ALA A 83 7.75 14.41 18.46
N VAL A 84 8.69 15.34 18.25
CA VAL A 84 8.85 16.05 16.97
C VAL A 84 9.20 15.06 15.84
N GLU A 85 10.17 14.17 16.07
CA GLU A 85 10.57 13.17 15.07
C GLU A 85 9.41 12.25 14.68
N PHE A 86 8.60 11.79 15.64
CA PHE A 86 7.43 10.95 15.35
C PHE A 86 6.32 11.73 14.66
N GLU A 87 6.12 12.99 15.02
CA GLU A 87 5.12 13.83 14.35
C GLU A 87 5.49 14.08 12.89
N ASP A 88 6.75 14.42 12.60
CA ASP A 88 7.27 14.59 11.24
C ASP A 88 7.18 13.29 10.44
N GLY A 89 7.57 12.17 11.05
CA GLY A 89 7.46 10.83 10.45
C GLY A 89 6.00 10.47 10.12
N TYR A 90 5.07 10.82 11.01
CA TYR A 90 3.65 10.62 10.80
C TYR A 90 3.12 11.41 9.59
N TYR A 91 3.39 12.72 9.52
CA TYR A 91 2.93 13.55 8.41
C TYR A 91 3.56 13.15 7.08
N THR A 92 4.81 12.69 7.09
CA THR A 92 5.48 12.13 5.91
C THR A 92 4.75 10.87 5.44
N ALA A 93 4.51 9.92 6.31
CA ALA A 93 3.79 8.69 5.99
C ALA A 93 2.35 8.96 5.50
N ARG A 94 1.66 9.93 6.13
CA ARG A 94 0.32 10.37 5.70
C ARG A 94 0.31 10.99 4.31
N THR A 95 1.33 11.74 3.95
CA THR A 95 1.49 12.33 2.61
C THR A 95 1.71 11.24 1.57
N GLU A 96 2.53 10.25 1.86
CA GLU A 96 2.72 9.08 1.01
C GLU A 96 1.43 8.27 0.83
N MET A 97 0.67 8.03 1.91
CA MET A 97 -0.65 7.40 1.83
C MET A 97 -1.58 8.13 0.84
N ARG A 98 -1.62 9.47 0.89
CA ARG A 98 -2.44 10.27 -0.03
C ARG A 98 -1.98 10.11 -1.48
N THR A 99 -0.68 10.04 -1.70
CA THR A 99 -0.10 9.83 -3.03
C THR A 99 -0.50 8.47 -3.60
N PHE A 100 -0.27 7.38 -2.86
CA PHE A 100 -0.64 6.04 -3.31
C PHE A 100 -2.15 5.87 -3.46
N TYR A 101 -2.94 6.42 -2.55
CA TYR A 101 -4.39 6.46 -2.66
C TYR A 101 -4.85 7.15 -3.94
N GLY A 102 -4.30 8.33 -4.26
CA GLY A 102 -4.60 9.05 -5.49
C GLY A 102 -4.27 8.24 -6.75
N LEU A 103 -3.12 7.54 -6.75
CA LEU A 103 -2.74 6.66 -7.85
C LEU A 103 -3.68 5.46 -8.01
N LEU A 104 -4.23 4.92 -6.91
CA LEU A 104 -5.21 3.84 -6.94
C LEU A 104 -6.57 4.31 -7.47
N ILE A 105 -7.04 5.51 -7.08
CA ILE A 105 -8.28 6.10 -7.63
C ILE A 105 -8.20 6.24 -9.15
N MET A 106 -7.06 6.66 -9.68
CA MET A 106 -6.90 6.88 -11.12
C MET A 106 -6.89 5.60 -11.96
N SER A 107 -6.53 4.47 -11.39
CA SER A 107 -6.21 3.27 -12.18
C SER A 107 -6.56 1.93 -11.53
N GLY A 108 -7.09 1.95 -10.32
CA GLY A 108 -7.47 0.75 -9.58
C GLY A 108 -8.89 0.27 -9.90
N PRO A 109 -9.19 -1.01 -9.66
CA PRO A 109 -10.56 -1.51 -9.64
C PRO A 109 -11.36 -0.88 -8.49
N ASP A 110 -12.68 -0.73 -8.67
CA ASP A 110 -13.56 -0.11 -7.68
C ASP A 110 -13.47 -0.76 -6.29
N GLU A 111 -13.42 -2.09 -6.22
CA GLU A 111 -13.28 -2.84 -4.96
C GLU A 111 -12.02 -2.41 -4.20
N LEU A 112 -10.90 -2.24 -4.91
CA LEU A 112 -9.62 -1.84 -4.32
C LEU A 112 -9.66 -0.37 -3.85
N VAL A 113 -10.31 0.50 -4.63
CA VAL A 113 -10.48 1.91 -4.29
C VAL A 113 -11.35 2.08 -3.05
N GLU A 114 -12.46 1.32 -2.94
CA GLU A 114 -13.32 1.36 -1.76
C GLU A 114 -12.60 0.89 -0.49
N GLN A 115 -11.81 -0.19 -0.57
CA GLN A 115 -11.00 -0.63 0.57
C GLN A 115 -9.90 0.38 0.94
N ALA A 116 -9.29 1.04 -0.05
CA ALA A 116 -8.32 2.11 0.21
C ALA A 116 -8.97 3.33 0.92
N LYS A 117 -10.24 3.64 0.61
CA LYS A 117 -11.00 4.67 1.33
C LYS A 117 -11.26 4.30 2.79
N LEU A 118 -11.63 3.03 3.04
CA LEU A 118 -11.84 2.54 4.41
C LEU A 118 -10.55 2.58 5.21
N LEU A 119 -9.43 2.17 4.63
CA LEU A 119 -8.12 2.27 5.25
C LEU A 119 -7.75 3.72 5.59
N ARG A 120 -7.96 4.64 4.64
CA ARG A 120 -7.70 6.06 4.88
C ARG A 120 -8.57 6.64 5.98
N LYS A 121 -9.86 6.25 6.03
CA LYS A 121 -10.76 6.68 7.08
C LYS A 121 -10.31 6.16 8.45
N ALA A 122 -9.92 4.90 8.55
CA ALA A 122 -9.44 4.32 9.80
C ALA A 122 -8.15 5.01 10.31
N GLU A 123 -7.24 5.42 9.40
CA GLU A 123 -6.08 6.24 9.74
C GLU A 123 -6.49 7.63 10.24
N GLU A 124 -7.47 8.26 9.61
CA GLU A 124 -7.99 9.57 10.01
C GLU A 124 -8.67 9.52 11.39
N ASP A 125 -9.45 8.48 11.67
CA ASP A 125 -10.04 8.24 12.98
C ASP A 125 -8.94 8.06 14.05
N LEU A 126 -7.89 7.31 13.77
CA LEU A 126 -6.72 7.16 14.65
C LEU A 126 -6.01 8.51 14.86
N HIS A 127 -5.86 9.33 13.82
CA HIS A 127 -5.27 10.66 13.92
C HIS A 127 -6.02 11.56 14.91
N HIS A 128 -7.35 11.52 14.93
CA HIS A 128 -8.15 12.33 15.82
C HIS A 128 -7.99 11.94 17.29
N THR A 129 -7.61 10.68 17.57
CA THR A 129 -7.41 10.21 18.95
C THR A 129 -6.01 10.47 19.50
N ARG A 130 -5.09 11.02 18.70
CA ARG A 130 -3.65 11.13 19.04
C ARG A 130 -3.35 11.86 20.35
N PHE A 131 -4.22 12.76 20.79
CA PHE A 131 -4.07 13.53 22.03
C PHE A 131 -5.16 13.21 23.07
N GLU A 132 -6.00 12.21 22.82
CA GLU A 132 -7.00 11.81 23.77
C GLU A 132 -6.35 11.08 24.95
N LEU A 133 -6.64 11.58 26.15
CA LEU A 133 -6.27 10.99 27.42
C LEU A 133 -7.55 10.61 28.15
N ASP A 134 -7.54 9.48 28.84
CA ASP A 134 -8.66 9.10 29.72
C ASP A 134 -8.86 10.17 30.79
N ALA A 135 -9.94 10.91 30.69
CA ALA A 135 -10.25 12.04 31.56
C ALA A 135 -10.68 11.64 32.98
N GLY A 136 -10.66 10.37 33.36
CA GLY A 136 -11.17 9.95 34.66
C GLY A 136 -10.85 8.56 35.16
N GLY A 137 -9.92 7.82 34.53
CA GLY A 137 -9.59 6.45 34.93
C GLY A 137 -8.29 6.34 35.74
N GLU A 138 -8.20 5.33 36.59
CA GLU A 138 -6.94 4.94 37.20
C GLU A 138 -5.92 4.62 36.09
N PHE A 139 -4.90 5.47 35.97
CA PHE A 139 -3.81 5.28 35.01
C PHE A 139 -3.04 4.00 35.31
N ARG A 140 -3.33 2.94 34.61
CA ARG A 140 -2.44 1.80 34.55
C ARG A 140 -1.28 2.16 33.63
N ARG A 141 -0.08 2.23 34.18
CA ARG A 141 1.17 2.72 33.56
C ARG A 141 1.51 2.19 32.15
N MET A 142 0.85 1.16 31.67
CA MET A 142 1.21 0.46 30.43
C MET A 142 0.09 0.45 29.37
N HIS A 143 -1.04 1.12 29.57
CA HIS A 143 -2.17 1.01 28.65
C HIS A 143 -2.51 2.34 27.99
N LEU A 144 -2.58 2.33 26.66
CA LEU A 144 -3.16 3.46 25.93
C LEU A 144 -4.63 3.67 26.32
N PRO A 145 -5.14 4.91 26.25
CA PRO A 145 -6.56 5.20 26.41
C PRO A 145 -7.43 4.32 25.51
N ALA A 146 -8.63 3.98 25.97
CA ALA A 146 -9.51 3.09 25.21
C ALA A 146 -9.79 3.58 23.78
N PRO A 147 -10.10 4.88 23.52
CA PRO A 147 -10.31 5.38 22.16
C PRO A 147 -9.10 5.16 21.23
N VAL A 148 -7.89 5.46 21.74
CA VAL A 148 -6.63 5.28 20.97
C VAL A 148 -6.40 3.81 20.64
N ARG A 149 -6.62 2.92 21.62
CA ARG A 149 -6.46 1.47 21.41
C ARG A 149 -7.47 0.94 20.39
N GLU A 150 -8.73 1.34 20.49
CA GLU A 150 -9.79 0.91 19.57
C GLU A 150 -9.51 1.41 18.15
N ALA A 151 -9.16 2.68 17.99
CA ALA A 151 -8.78 3.24 16.69
C ALA A 151 -7.53 2.58 16.10
N THR A 152 -6.54 2.22 16.96
CA THR A 152 -5.35 1.47 16.54
C THR A 152 -5.71 0.10 15.98
N VAL A 153 -6.57 -0.66 16.67
CA VAL A 153 -7.03 -1.97 16.23
C VAL A 153 -7.87 -1.86 14.96
N ALA A 154 -8.74 -0.84 14.87
CA ALA A 154 -9.52 -0.59 13.66
C ALA A 154 -8.64 -0.27 12.44
N CYS A 155 -7.60 0.54 12.63
CA CYS A 155 -6.63 0.86 11.58
C CYS A 155 -5.84 -0.39 11.14
N GLU A 156 -5.39 -1.23 12.07
CA GLU A 156 -4.72 -2.48 11.77
C GLU A 156 -5.60 -3.42 10.94
N ARG A 157 -6.85 -3.61 11.37
CA ARG A 157 -7.83 -4.40 10.61
C ARG A 157 -8.05 -3.86 9.21
N ALA A 158 -8.17 -2.55 9.04
CA ALA A 158 -8.32 -1.93 7.73
C ALA A 158 -7.10 -2.16 6.81
N ILE A 159 -5.89 -2.17 7.37
CA ILE A 159 -4.66 -2.53 6.64
C ILE A 159 -4.73 -3.98 6.17
N GLU A 160 -5.12 -4.91 7.04
CA GLU A 160 -5.23 -6.34 6.71
C GLU A 160 -6.31 -6.60 5.64
N GLU A 161 -7.49 -6.00 5.78
CA GLU A 161 -8.58 -6.11 4.82
C GLU A 161 -8.18 -5.55 3.45
N PHE A 162 -7.52 -4.39 3.42
CA PHE A 162 -6.97 -3.83 2.19
C PHE A 162 -5.94 -4.78 1.55
N ALA A 163 -5.02 -5.35 2.34
CA ALA A 163 -4.01 -6.28 1.84
C ALA A 163 -4.63 -7.55 1.23
N LEU A 164 -5.72 -8.06 1.82
CA LEU A 164 -6.45 -9.21 1.28
C LEU A 164 -7.09 -8.92 -0.07
N VAL A 165 -7.70 -7.74 -0.23
CA VAL A 165 -8.28 -7.31 -1.51
C VAL A 165 -7.18 -7.02 -2.53
N ALA A 166 -6.10 -6.34 -2.14
CA ALA A 166 -4.96 -6.05 -2.99
C ALA A 166 -4.37 -7.34 -3.60
N ARG A 167 -4.24 -8.41 -2.81
CA ARG A 167 -3.76 -9.71 -3.29
C ARG A 167 -4.61 -10.29 -4.43
N LYS A 168 -5.95 -10.15 -4.38
CA LYS A 168 -6.85 -10.64 -5.44
C LYS A 168 -6.63 -9.91 -6.77
N HIS A 169 -6.22 -8.65 -6.72
CA HIS A 169 -6.09 -7.79 -7.91
C HIS A 169 -4.65 -7.66 -8.44
N THR A 170 -3.67 -8.24 -7.74
CA THR A 170 -2.25 -8.19 -8.10
C THR A 170 -1.67 -9.56 -8.48
N SER A 171 -2.39 -10.64 -8.23
CA SER A 171 -2.03 -12.02 -8.59
C SER A 171 -2.17 -12.33 -10.08
#